data_5ddaf50cd3599c9872a5918af2a281d4
#
_entry.id   5ddaf50cd3599c9872a5918af2a281d4
#
_cell.length_a   1.000
_cell.length_b   1.000
_cell.length_c   1.000
_cell.angle_alpha   90.00
_cell.angle_beta   90.00
_cell.angle_gamma   90.00
#
_symmetry.space_group_name_H-M   'P 1'
#
loop_
_entity.id
_entity.type
_entity.pdbx_description
1 polymer ?
#
loop_
_entity_poly.entity_id
_entity_poly.type
_entity_poly.pdbx_seq_one_letter_code
_entity_poly.pdbx_strand_id
1 'polypeptide(L)'
;LKELVKQGHEVVAADMVEKEVQGLDTSKVTFKKINVTDKSSLSGLCEGAEVVISTVGLTTSSATISNYDIDYKGNLNILEEAKKANVKHFVYISVIRADEAEDVPMVHAKFLFEEELKKSGLTYVIHRPTGYFYDIVKVFRPMIESGKVSLLGKKDVSANVIDTTDFAEFIVKSMLDENKLYNVGGKEVYTYRQIAEMCFEAARVKGKISSTPAWLFTVLANLPKNKKNGKWAVIRFSKFTLTHDMVGNTMYGEKSFKQYIKDSFTKGNK
;
A
#
# COMPACT_ATOMS: atom_id res chain seq x y z
N LEU A 1 1.28 -8.95 -10.77
CA LEU A 1 0.91 -9.57 -12.04
C LEU A 1 2.15 -9.98 -12.86
N LYS A 2 3.04 -9.05 -13.25
CA LYS A 2 4.25 -9.35 -14.05
C LYS A 2 5.11 -10.45 -13.43
N GLU A 3 5.33 -10.43 -12.13
CA GLU A 3 6.17 -11.42 -11.46
C GLU A 3 5.56 -12.83 -11.48
N LEU A 4 4.25 -12.95 -11.31
CA LEU A 4 3.54 -14.23 -11.44
C LEU A 4 3.69 -14.81 -12.86
N VAL A 5 3.45 -13.98 -13.89
CA VAL A 5 3.60 -14.41 -15.29
C VAL A 5 5.04 -14.80 -15.62
N LYS A 6 6.03 -14.03 -15.15
CA LYS A 6 7.47 -14.34 -15.30
C LYS A 6 7.84 -15.69 -14.68
N GLN A 7 7.22 -16.06 -13.56
CA GLN A 7 7.42 -17.37 -12.92
C GLN A 7 6.56 -18.49 -13.53
N GLY A 8 5.79 -18.21 -14.58
CA GLY A 8 5.08 -19.22 -15.36
C GLY A 8 3.66 -19.50 -14.91
N HIS A 9 3.12 -18.75 -13.93
CA HIS A 9 1.75 -18.93 -13.47
C HIS A 9 0.71 -18.45 -14.49
N GLU A 10 -0.40 -19.16 -14.55
CA GLU A 10 -1.63 -18.68 -15.18
C GLU A 10 -2.36 -17.75 -14.19
N VAL A 11 -2.80 -16.59 -14.65
CA VAL A 11 -3.31 -15.55 -13.76
C VAL A 11 -4.67 -15.04 -14.21
N VAL A 12 -5.66 -15.08 -13.31
CA VAL A 12 -6.89 -14.32 -13.43
C VAL A 12 -6.68 -12.96 -12.78
N ALA A 13 -6.54 -11.91 -13.59
CA ALA A 13 -6.45 -10.54 -13.12
C ALA A 13 -7.86 -9.96 -12.99
N ALA A 14 -8.21 -9.46 -11.80
CA ALA A 14 -9.55 -8.96 -11.52
C ALA A 14 -9.49 -7.51 -11.00
N ASP A 15 -10.19 -6.59 -11.66
CA ASP A 15 -10.29 -5.18 -11.28
C ASP A 15 -11.61 -4.59 -11.83
N MET A 16 -11.97 -3.40 -11.36
CA MET A 16 -13.09 -2.62 -11.93
C MET A 16 -12.78 -2.15 -13.36
N VAL A 17 -11.50 -1.91 -13.66
CA VAL A 17 -11.03 -1.37 -14.95
C VAL A 17 -9.82 -2.16 -15.40
N GLU A 18 -9.91 -2.71 -16.61
CA GLU A 18 -8.75 -3.29 -17.28
C GLU A 18 -7.75 -2.20 -17.61
N LYS A 19 -6.51 -2.40 -17.20
CA LYS A 19 -5.41 -1.49 -17.49
C LYS A 19 -4.34 -2.23 -18.28
N GLU A 20 -3.91 -1.63 -19.37
CA GLU A 20 -2.74 -2.12 -20.08
C GLU A 20 -1.52 -2.11 -19.17
N VAL A 21 -0.81 -3.22 -19.12
CA VAL A 21 0.43 -3.37 -18.35
C VAL A 21 1.58 -3.54 -19.34
N GLN A 22 2.33 -2.47 -19.55
CA GLN A 22 3.44 -2.45 -20.51
C GLN A 22 4.42 -3.60 -20.28
N GLY A 23 4.73 -4.37 -21.33
CA GLY A 23 5.67 -5.49 -21.29
C GLY A 23 5.16 -6.72 -20.51
N LEU A 24 3.84 -6.86 -20.34
CA LEU A 24 3.22 -8.07 -19.82
C LEU A 24 2.97 -9.07 -20.95
N ASP A 25 3.38 -10.32 -20.74
CA ASP A 25 2.91 -11.42 -21.58
C ASP A 25 1.47 -11.76 -21.20
N THR A 26 0.53 -11.39 -22.07
CA THR A 26 -0.91 -11.58 -21.84
C THR A 26 -1.41 -12.97 -22.17
N SER A 27 -0.58 -13.84 -22.77
CA SER A 27 -0.99 -15.23 -23.12
C SER A 27 -1.38 -16.08 -21.91
N LYS A 28 -0.88 -15.73 -20.73
CA LYS A 28 -1.16 -16.39 -19.45
C LYS A 28 -2.08 -15.59 -18.53
N VAL A 29 -2.72 -14.54 -19.04
CA VAL A 29 -3.54 -13.65 -18.22
C VAL A 29 -4.97 -13.58 -18.78
N THR A 30 -5.93 -13.90 -17.93
CA THR A 30 -7.35 -13.66 -18.19
C THR A 30 -7.81 -12.49 -17.34
N PHE A 31 -8.38 -11.47 -17.94
CA PHE A 31 -8.97 -10.36 -17.19
C PHE A 31 -10.45 -10.62 -16.90
N LYS A 32 -10.85 -10.39 -15.64
CA LYS A 32 -12.25 -10.36 -15.22
C LYS A 32 -12.59 -9.00 -14.63
N LYS A 33 -13.57 -8.31 -15.20
CA LYS A 33 -14.10 -7.06 -14.66
C LYS A 33 -14.99 -7.35 -13.46
N ILE A 34 -14.67 -6.79 -12.30
CA ILE A 34 -15.41 -7.00 -11.04
C ILE A 34 -15.62 -5.68 -10.29
N ASN A 35 -16.60 -5.69 -9.38
CA ASN A 35 -16.76 -4.67 -8.36
C ASN A 35 -16.84 -5.36 -7.01
N VAL A 36 -15.85 -5.18 -6.15
CA VAL A 36 -15.77 -5.86 -4.84
C VAL A 36 -16.92 -5.53 -3.89
N THR A 37 -17.66 -4.44 -4.14
CA THR A 37 -18.86 -4.10 -3.36
C THR A 37 -20.14 -4.78 -3.88
N ASP A 38 -20.07 -5.41 -5.04
CA ASP A 38 -21.18 -6.17 -5.63
C ASP A 38 -20.84 -7.67 -5.65
N LYS A 39 -21.43 -8.42 -4.72
CA LYS A 39 -21.21 -9.87 -4.61
C LYS A 39 -21.55 -10.63 -5.88
N SER A 40 -22.51 -10.17 -6.65
CA SER A 40 -22.91 -10.84 -7.89
C SER A 40 -21.80 -10.81 -8.94
N SER A 41 -21.02 -9.72 -8.99
CA SER A 41 -19.88 -9.58 -9.90
C SER A 41 -18.69 -10.48 -9.56
N LEU A 42 -18.67 -11.04 -8.35
CA LEU A 42 -17.59 -11.92 -7.87
C LEU A 42 -17.91 -13.41 -8.05
N SER A 43 -19.14 -13.76 -8.46
CA SER A 43 -19.55 -15.15 -8.58
C SER A 43 -18.63 -15.94 -9.51
N GLY A 44 -18.06 -17.05 -9.01
CA GLY A 44 -17.12 -17.89 -9.76
C GLY A 44 -15.75 -17.25 -10.02
N LEU A 45 -15.44 -16.14 -9.37
CA LEU A 45 -14.15 -15.45 -9.56
C LEU A 45 -12.96 -16.35 -9.23
N CYS A 46 -13.08 -17.13 -8.17
CA CYS A 46 -11.99 -17.95 -7.63
C CYS A 46 -12.03 -19.40 -8.08
N GLU A 47 -12.93 -19.78 -9.01
CA GLU A 47 -13.02 -21.16 -9.50
C GLU A 47 -11.71 -21.60 -10.17
N GLY A 48 -11.18 -22.74 -9.73
CA GLY A 48 -9.92 -23.31 -10.21
C GLY A 48 -8.66 -22.61 -9.73
N ALA A 49 -8.78 -21.56 -8.91
CA ALA A 49 -7.62 -20.88 -8.34
C ALA A 49 -7.04 -21.68 -7.15
N GLU A 50 -5.73 -21.87 -7.13
CA GLU A 50 -4.99 -22.42 -5.99
C GLU A 50 -4.67 -21.37 -4.94
N VAL A 51 -4.37 -20.16 -5.40
CA VAL A 51 -3.97 -19.00 -4.58
C VAL A 51 -4.78 -17.76 -4.97
N VAL A 52 -5.32 -17.07 -4.00
CA VAL A 52 -5.89 -15.73 -4.16
C VAL A 52 -4.92 -14.70 -3.59
N ILE A 53 -4.55 -13.69 -4.39
CA ILE A 53 -3.71 -12.56 -3.93
C ILE A 53 -4.56 -11.30 -3.99
N SER A 54 -4.98 -10.79 -2.83
CA SER A 54 -5.73 -9.53 -2.76
C SER A 54 -4.82 -8.35 -2.48
N THR A 55 -4.79 -7.42 -3.45
CA THR A 55 -4.20 -6.08 -3.32
C THR A 55 -5.28 -5.00 -3.23
N VAL A 56 -6.52 -5.41 -2.98
CA VAL A 56 -7.68 -4.50 -2.92
C VAL A 56 -7.55 -3.53 -1.76
N GLY A 57 -7.66 -2.26 -2.07
CA GLY A 57 -7.62 -1.18 -1.08
C GLY A 57 -7.88 0.18 -1.71
N LEU A 58 -8.43 1.07 -0.92
CA LEU A 58 -8.80 2.43 -1.33
C LEU A 58 -7.75 3.43 -0.81
N THR A 59 -7.03 4.08 -1.72
CA THR A 59 -6.04 5.12 -1.37
C THR A 59 -6.66 6.46 -1.01
N THR A 60 -7.89 6.73 -1.47
CA THR A 60 -8.64 7.95 -1.20
C THR A 60 -10.12 7.65 -1.00
N SER A 61 -10.64 7.92 0.19
CA SER A 61 -12.09 7.87 0.45
C SER A 61 -12.83 8.99 -0.26
N SER A 62 -14.07 8.75 -0.63
CA SER A 62 -15.00 9.75 -1.15
C SER A 62 -16.14 10.01 -0.16
N ALA A 63 -17.08 10.87 -0.53
CA ALA A 63 -18.28 11.09 0.27
C ALA A 63 -19.21 9.86 0.33
N THR A 64 -19.09 8.93 -0.66
CA THR A 64 -20.00 7.81 -0.85
C THR A 64 -19.34 6.43 -0.64
N ILE A 65 -18.01 6.35 -0.72
CA ILE A 65 -17.26 5.09 -0.57
C ILE A 65 -16.17 5.28 0.47
N SER A 66 -16.21 4.46 1.50
CA SER A 66 -15.24 4.46 2.61
C SER A 66 -14.21 3.34 2.47
N ASN A 67 -13.12 3.44 3.24
CA ASN A 67 -12.16 2.33 3.36
C ASN A 67 -12.83 1.06 3.91
N TYR A 68 -13.82 1.17 4.81
CA TYR A 68 -14.53 -0.01 5.31
C TYR A 68 -15.32 -0.74 4.22
N ASP A 69 -15.83 -0.03 3.21
CA ASP A 69 -16.59 -0.65 2.13
C ASP A 69 -15.68 -1.43 1.17
N ILE A 70 -14.44 -0.93 0.93
CA ILE A 70 -13.50 -1.54 -0.01
C ILE A 70 -12.49 -2.44 0.72
N ASP A 71 -11.72 -1.86 1.67
CA ASP A 71 -10.60 -2.57 2.31
C ASP A 71 -11.07 -3.69 3.25
N TYR A 72 -12.26 -3.52 3.87
CA TYR A 72 -12.83 -4.54 4.75
C TYR A 72 -13.91 -5.38 4.05
N LYS A 73 -15.09 -4.81 3.77
CA LYS A 73 -16.23 -5.56 3.20
C LYS A 73 -15.94 -6.12 1.81
N GLY A 74 -15.25 -5.35 0.96
CA GLY A 74 -14.86 -5.82 -0.37
C GLY A 74 -13.94 -7.04 -0.31
N ASN A 75 -12.95 -7.04 0.59
CA ASN A 75 -12.10 -8.20 0.81
C ASN A 75 -12.85 -9.37 1.47
N LEU A 76 -13.83 -9.12 2.35
CA LEU A 76 -14.71 -10.20 2.87
C LEU A 76 -15.48 -10.89 1.74
N ASN A 77 -15.99 -10.14 0.77
CA ASN A 77 -16.69 -10.72 -0.36
C ASN A 77 -15.76 -11.62 -1.21
N ILE A 78 -14.50 -11.20 -1.42
CA ILE A 78 -13.49 -12.03 -2.10
C ILE A 78 -13.17 -13.29 -1.27
N LEU A 79 -13.03 -13.15 0.04
CA LEU A 79 -12.76 -14.26 0.94
C LEU A 79 -13.90 -15.29 0.92
N GLU A 80 -15.16 -14.86 0.88
CA GLU A 80 -16.31 -15.74 0.73
C GLU A 80 -16.26 -16.54 -0.58
N GLU A 81 -15.89 -15.90 -1.71
CA GLU A 81 -15.75 -16.59 -3.00
C GLU A 81 -14.56 -17.56 -2.99
N ALA A 82 -13.44 -17.18 -2.38
CA ALA A 82 -12.29 -18.07 -2.22
C ALA A 82 -12.65 -19.34 -1.42
N LYS A 83 -13.44 -19.18 -0.35
CA LYS A 83 -13.95 -20.32 0.45
C LYS A 83 -14.89 -21.21 -0.35
N LYS A 84 -15.82 -20.65 -1.12
CA LYS A 84 -16.74 -21.42 -1.99
C LYS A 84 -16.00 -22.24 -3.04
N ALA A 85 -14.93 -21.66 -3.60
CA ALA A 85 -14.08 -22.31 -4.59
C ALA A 85 -13.06 -23.29 -4.00
N ASN A 86 -13.03 -23.48 -2.67
CA ASN A 86 -12.07 -24.32 -1.95
C ASN A 86 -10.59 -23.92 -2.23
N VAL A 87 -10.33 -22.62 -2.38
CA VAL A 87 -8.97 -22.06 -2.47
C VAL A 87 -8.19 -22.44 -1.22
N LYS A 88 -6.91 -22.81 -1.38
CA LYS A 88 -6.09 -23.23 -0.25
C LYS A 88 -5.35 -22.07 0.40
N HIS A 89 -4.81 -21.16 -0.40
CA HIS A 89 -3.98 -20.06 0.08
C HIS A 89 -4.59 -18.69 -0.23
N PHE A 90 -4.65 -17.83 0.77
CA PHE A 90 -5.08 -16.45 0.60
C PHE A 90 -3.96 -15.49 1.03
N VAL A 91 -3.44 -14.72 0.09
CA VAL A 91 -2.40 -13.71 0.29
C VAL A 91 -3.04 -12.34 0.36
N TYR A 92 -2.77 -11.59 1.41
CA TYR A 92 -3.34 -10.26 1.61
C TYR A 92 -2.28 -9.18 1.78
N ILE A 93 -2.47 -8.06 1.08
CA ILE A 93 -1.62 -6.89 1.21
C ILE A 93 -2.27 -5.88 2.13
N SER A 94 -1.77 -5.85 3.36
CA SER A 94 -2.20 -4.95 4.43
C SER A 94 -1.31 -3.69 4.50
N VAL A 95 -1.03 -3.20 5.69
CA VAL A 95 -0.17 -2.04 5.97
C VAL A 95 0.59 -2.26 7.28
N ILE A 96 1.81 -1.73 7.36
CA ILE A 96 2.59 -1.76 8.60
C ILE A 96 1.81 -1.15 9.77
N ARG A 97 1.93 -1.73 10.98
CA ARG A 97 1.27 -1.28 12.22
C ARG A 97 -0.27 -1.26 12.12
N ALA A 98 -0.85 -2.20 11.36
CA ALA A 98 -2.30 -2.24 11.13
C ALA A 98 -3.11 -2.32 12.43
N ASP A 99 -2.57 -2.96 13.46
CA ASP A 99 -3.15 -3.17 14.79
C ASP A 99 -3.02 -1.98 15.75
N GLU A 100 -2.40 -0.86 15.33
CA GLU A 100 -2.10 0.25 16.21
C GLU A 100 -2.90 1.54 15.93
N ALA A 101 -3.81 1.53 14.96
CA ALA A 101 -4.42 2.76 14.46
C ALA A 101 -5.93 2.65 14.19
N GLU A 102 -6.72 2.35 15.22
CA GLU A 102 -8.20 2.25 15.14
C GLU A 102 -8.87 3.55 14.66
N ASP A 103 -8.26 4.70 14.95
CA ASP A 103 -8.79 6.01 14.54
C ASP A 103 -8.41 6.40 13.10
N VAL A 104 -7.67 5.55 12.37
CA VAL A 104 -7.25 5.73 10.98
C VAL A 104 -8.01 4.74 10.08
N PRO A 105 -9.10 5.13 9.41
CA PRO A 105 -9.99 4.20 8.70
C PRO A 105 -9.31 3.27 7.72
N MET A 106 -8.33 3.77 6.95
CA MET A 106 -7.57 2.98 5.99
C MET A 106 -6.81 1.84 6.67
N VAL A 107 -6.19 2.11 7.80
CA VAL A 107 -5.38 1.15 8.56
C VAL A 107 -6.29 0.18 9.30
N HIS A 108 -7.31 0.71 10.00
CA HIS A 108 -8.24 -0.10 10.79
C HIS A 108 -9.08 -1.05 9.92
N ALA A 109 -9.56 -0.60 8.75
CA ALA A 109 -10.31 -1.46 7.83
C ALA A 109 -9.47 -2.66 7.35
N LYS A 110 -8.17 -2.45 7.09
CA LYS A 110 -7.25 -3.53 6.74
C LYS A 110 -7.01 -4.48 7.92
N PHE A 111 -6.82 -3.95 9.12
CA PHE A 111 -6.67 -4.76 10.33
C PHE A 111 -7.88 -5.65 10.59
N LEU A 112 -9.10 -5.10 10.47
CA LEU A 112 -10.32 -5.89 10.63
C LEU A 112 -10.38 -7.06 9.63
N PHE A 113 -9.97 -6.85 8.39
CA PHE A 113 -9.91 -7.94 7.42
C PHE A 113 -8.81 -8.96 7.74
N GLU A 114 -7.65 -8.55 8.24
CA GLU A 114 -6.64 -9.51 8.70
C GLU A 114 -7.20 -10.47 9.76
N GLU A 115 -7.99 -9.95 10.72
CA GLU A 115 -8.58 -10.76 11.78
C GLU A 115 -9.61 -11.75 11.23
N GLU A 116 -10.41 -11.37 10.25
CA GLU A 116 -11.35 -12.28 9.59
C GLU A 116 -10.62 -13.34 8.75
N LEU A 117 -9.56 -12.95 8.05
CA LEU A 117 -8.74 -13.88 7.28
C LEU A 117 -8.10 -14.94 8.18
N LYS A 118 -7.54 -14.54 9.32
CA LYS A 118 -6.96 -15.46 10.31
C LYS A 118 -7.97 -16.49 10.85
N LYS A 119 -9.24 -16.11 10.95
CA LYS A 119 -10.35 -16.98 11.42
C LYS A 119 -11.01 -17.79 10.29
N SER A 120 -10.65 -17.54 9.05
CA SER A 120 -11.34 -18.06 7.87
C SER A 120 -11.25 -19.57 7.68
N GLY A 121 -10.21 -20.20 8.22
CA GLY A 121 -9.85 -21.60 7.98
C GLY A 121 -9.00 -21.83 6.71
N LEU A 122 -8.74 -20.78 5.91
CA LEU A 122 -7.78 -20.86 4.81
C LEU A 122 -6.35 -20.68 5.33
N THR A 123 -5.40 -21.28 4.65
CA THR A 123 -3.99 -20.94 4.85
C THR A 123 -3.76 -19.51 4.35
N TYR A 124 -3.11 -18.65 5.17
CA TYR A 124 -2.97 -17.25 4.82
C TYR A 124 -1.52 -16.77 4.86
N VAL A 125 -1.24 -15.76 4.05
CA VAL A 125 -0.04 -14.92 4.17
C VAL A 125 -0.46 -13.46 4.16
N ILE A 126 -0.09 -12.72 5.20
CA ILE A 126 -0.37 -11.30 5.33
C ILE A 126 0.94 -10.53 5.18
N HIS A 127 1.00 -9.64 4.18
CA HIS A 127 2.12 -8.74 4.00
C HIS A 127 1.70 -7.34 4.43
N ARG A 128 2.46 -6.76 5.37
CA ARG A 128 2.33 -5.39 5.86
C ARG A 128 3.50 -4.55 5.34
N PRO A 129 3.43 -3.97 4.13
CA PRO A 129 4.48 -3.11 3.60
C PRO A 129 4.59 -1.81 4.40
N THR A 130 5.81 -1.27 4.46
CA THR A 130 6.16 -0.04 5.18
C THR A 130 5.90 1.23 4.37
N GLY A 131 5.67 1.09 3.08
CA GLY A 131 5.48 2.14 2.10
C GLY A 131 6.31 1.89 0.84
N TYR A 132 6.00 2.61 -0.22
CA TYR A 132 6.63 2.39 -1.52
C TYR A 132 7.48 3.59 -1.96
N PHE A 133 8.58 3.33 -2.67
CA PHE A 133 9.47 4.36 -3.23
C PHE A 133 8.70 5.44 -3.98
N TYR A 134 7.79 5.02 -4.85
CA TYR A 134 6.98 5.92 -5.67
C TYR A 134 6.11 6.87 -4.83
N ASP A 135 5.42 6.34 -3.82
CA ASP A 135 4.49 7.12 -3.02
C ASP A 135 5.23 8.18 -2.19
N ILE A 136 6.36 7.82 -1.61
CA ILE A 136 7.17 8.78 -0.84
C ILE A 136 7.67 9.91 -1.76
N VAL A 137 8.24 9.58 -2.92
CA VAL A 137 8.72 10.60 -3.86
C VAL A 137 7.57 11.48 -4.36
N LYS A 138 6.40 10.90 -4.63
CA LYS A 138 5.19 11.64 -5.04
C LYS A 138 4.74 12.65 -3.98
N VAL A 139 4.79 12.28 -2.70
CA VAL A 139 4.44 13.17 -1.58
C VAL A 139 5.47 14.29 -1.42
N PHE A 140 6.76 13.97 -1.52
CA PHE A 140 7.82 14.95 -1.32
C PHE A 140 8.00 15.91 -2.50
N ARG A 141 7.77 15.48 -3.74
CA ARG A 141 8.03 16.26 -4.95
C ARG A 141 7.47 17.70 -4.91
N PRO A 142 6.18 17.96 -4.65
CA PRO A 142 5.67 19.34 -4.63
C PRO A 142 6.28 20.18 -3.50
N MET A 143 6.66 19.58 -2.38
CA MET A 143 7.33 20.27 -1.28
C MET A 143 8.77 20.65 -1.67
N ILE A 144 9.49 19.75 -2.34
CA ILE A 144 10.84 20.00 -2.83
C ILE A 144 10.84 21.10 -3.89
N GLU A 145 9.92 21.04 -4.84
CA GLU A 145 9.76 22.08 -5.89
C GLU A 145 9.44 23.46 -5.31
N SER A 146 8.68 23.51 -4.21
CA SER A 146 8.41 24.76 -3.49
C SER A 146 9.58 25.27 -2.63
N GLY A 147 10.65 24.49 -2.48
CA GLY A 147 11.80 24.80 -1.63
C GLY A 147 11.50 24.68 -0.12
N LYS A 148 10.35 24.10 0.28
CA LYS A 148 9.93 24.00 1.68
C LYS A 148 9.36 22.64 2.02
N VAL A 149 10.00 21.91 2.93
CA VAL A 149 9.46 20.68 3.52
C VAL A 149 9.04 20.95 4.96
N SER A 150 7.83 20.55 5.32
CA SER A 150 7.36 20.59 6.70
C SER A 150 7.09 19.17 7.21
N LEU A 151 7.94 18.69 8.11
CA LEU A 151 7.79 17.42 8.78
C LEU A 151 6.82 17.54 9.97
N LEU A 152 6.22 16.43 10.40
CA LEU A 152 5.29 16.43 11.52
C LEU A 152 5.99 16.07 12.84
N GLY A 153 5.63 16.83 13.88
CA GLY A 153 6.15 16.60 15.22
C GLY A 153 7.61 17.04 15.39
N LYS A 154 8.17 16.73 16.55
CA LYS A 154 9.57 17.03 16.89
C LYS A 154 10.51 15.84 16.69
N LYS A 155 9.97 14.62 16.75
CA LYS A 155 10.73 13.39 16.57
C LYS A 155 10.95 13.12 15.08
N ASP A 156 12.17 12.85 14.70
CA ASP A 156 12.49 12.31 13.38
C ASP A 156 12.13 10.83 13.35
N VAL A 157 11.02 10.50 12.70
CA VAL A 157 10.59 9.12 12.49
C VAL A 157 11.20 8.54 11.23
N SER A 158 11.38 7.23 11.23
CA SER A 158 12.08 6.51 10.18
C SER A 158 11.13 5.63 9.36
N ALA A 159 11.52 5.33 8.14
CA ALA A 159 10.88 4.35 7.27
C ALA A 159 11.93 3.55 6.49
N ASN A 160 11.65 2.28 6.21
CA ASN A 160 12.39 1.46 5.27
C ASN A 160 11.50 1.07 4.09
N VAL A 161 11.13 2.06 3.30
CA VAL A 161 10.26 1.87 2.13
C VAL A 161 10.83 0.86 1.13
N ILE A 162 9.97 0.20 0.36
CA ILE A 162 10.36 -0.86 -0.57
C ILE A 162 9.97 -0.50 -2.01
N ASP A 163 10.77 -0.96 -3.00
CA ASP A 163 10.38 -0.91 -4.40
C ASP A 163 9.24 -1.88 -4.68
N THR A 164 8.28 -1.49 -5.52
CA THR A 164 7.10 -2.33 -5.82
C THR A 164 7.42 -3.60 -6.57
N THR A 165 8.51 -3.66 -7.36
CA THR A 165 8.92 -4.90 -8.02
C THR A 165 9.62 -5.85 -7.06
N ASP A 166 10.49 -5.35 -6.18
CA ASP A 166 11.11 -6.14 -5.13
C ASP A 166 10.04 -6.70 -4.18
N PHE A 167 9.02 -5.88 -3.85
CA PHE A 167 7.90 -6.35 -3.04
C PHE A 167 7.07 -7.42 -3.75
N ALA A 168 6.82 -7.27 -5.06
CA ALA A 168 6.11 -8.28 -5.84
C ALA A 168 6.87 -9.62 -5.91
N GLU A 169 8.20 -9.58 -6.03
CA GLU A 169 9.04 -10.77 -5.93
C GLU A 169 8.91 -11.46 -4.57
N PHE A 170 8.91 -10.68 -3.48
CA PHE A 170 8.73 -11.23 -2.14
C PHE A 170 7.35 -11.85 -1.94
N ILE A 171 6.29 -11.21 -2.45
CA ILE A 171 4.93 -11.75 -2.38
C ILE A 171 4.86 -13.12 -3.07
N VAL A 172 5.38 -13.22 -4.29
CA VAL A 172 5.33 -14.50 -5.06
C VAL A 172 6.20 -15.56 -4.39
N LYS A 173 7.37 -15.18 -3.88
CA LYS A 173 8.27 -16.10 -3.17
C LYS A 173 7.63 -16.69 -1.91
N SER A 174 6.85 -15.93 -1.19
CA SER A 174 6.25 -16.31 0.10
C SER A 174 4.76 -16.66 0.03
N MET A 175 4.15 -16.67 -1.16
CA MET A 175 2.70 -16.85 -1.29
C MET A 175 2.16 -18.21 -0.84
N LEU A 176 3.04 -19.21 -0.72
CA LEU A 176 2.70 -20.55 -0.24
C LEU A 176 3.14 -20.81 1.21
N ASP A 177 3.66 -19.80 1.90
CA ASP A 177 3.96 -19.91 3.33
C ASP A 177 2.66 -20.11 4.14
N GLU A 178 2.79 -20.76 5.29
CA GLU A 178 1.61 -21.12 6.07
C GLU A 178 1.42 -20.21 7.28
N ASN A 179 0.30 -19.50 7.31
CA ASN A 179 -0.17 -18.67 8.42
C ASN A 179 0.90 -17.67 8.89
N LYS A 180 1.48 -16.94 7.94
CA LYS A 180 2.54 -15.95 8.18
C LYS A 180 2.03 -14.53 8.08
N LEU A 181 2.65 -13.67 8.89
CA LEU A 181 2.53 -12.22 8.81
C LEU A 181 3.93 -11.64 8.68
N TYR A 182 4.15 -10.84 7.64
CA TYR A 182 5.41 -10.19 7.33
C TYR A 182 5.28 -8.68 7.37
N ASN A 183 6.06 -8.01 8.22
CA ASN A 183 6.25 -6.56 8.17
C ASN A 183 7.39 -6.26 7.21
N VAL A 184 7.08 -5.96 5.95
CA VAL A 184 8.05 -5.95 4.84
C VAL A 184 8.50 -4.53 4.53
N GLY A 185 9.81 -4.33 4.52
CA GLY A 185 10.44 -3.08 4.10
C GLY A 185 11.69 -3.32 3.25
N GLY A 186 12.21 -2.26 2.67
CA GLY A 186 13.49 -2.27 1.97
C GLY A 186 14.67 -2.39 2.94
N LYS A 187 15.87 -2.60 2.39
CA LYS A 187 17.11 -2.73 3.19
C LYS A 187 17.61 -1.41 3.78
N GLU A 188 17.23 -0.27 3.19
CA GLU A 188 17.68 1.05 3.60
C GLU A 188 16.68 1.69 4.55
N VAL A 189 17.14 2.13 5.73
CA VAL A 189 16.31 2.84 6.72
C VAL A 189 16.72 4.30 6.72
N TYR A 190 15.77 5.20 6.49
CA TYR A 190 16.00 6.65 6.51
C TYR A 190 14.95 7.36 7.36
N THR A 191 15.37 8.43 8.05
CA THR A 191 14.40 9.36 8.62
C THR A 191 13.75 10.20 7.52
N TYR A 192 12.53 10.71 7.77
CA TYR A 192 11.89 11.60 6.78
C TYR A 192 12.71 12.89 6.54
N ARG A 193 13.53 13.32 7.51
CA ARG A 193 14.48 14.41 7.33
C ARG A 193 15.58 14.04 6.31
N GLN A 194 16.18 12.88 6.46
CA GLN A 194 17.19 12.38 5.51
C GLN A 194 16.59 12.20 4.10
N ILE A 195 15.33 11.72 4.01
CA ILE A 195 14.63 11.62 2.73
C ILE A 195 14.44 13.00 2.10
N ALA A 196 14.04 14.02 2.87
CA ALA A 196 13.89 15.38 2.38
C ALA A 196 15.23 15.97 1.89
N GLU A 197 16.30 15.74 2.64
CA GLU A 197 17.65 16.18 2.30
C GLU A 197 18.13 15.54 0.99
N MET A 198 17.97 14.22 0.84
CA MET A 198 18.28 13.49 -0.40
C MET A 198 17.47 14.00 -1.59
N CYS A 199 16.18 14.32 -1.39
CA CYS A 199 15.34 14.88 -2.44
C CYS A 199 15.77 16.29 -2.85
N PHE A 200 16.14 17.17 -1.90
CA PHE A 200 16.68 18.50 -2.20
C PHE A 200 18.00 18.42 -2.96
N GLU A 201 18.90 17.51 -2.54
CA GLU A 201 20.17 17.26 -3.24
C GLU A 201 19.93 16.80 -4.67
N ALA A 202 19.07 15.79 -4.87
CA ALA A 202 18.77 15.23 -6.19
C ALA A 202 18.11 16.25 -7.13
N ALA A 203 17.21 17.09 -6.59
CA ALA A 203 16.54 18.16 -7.33
C ALA A 203 17.43 19.39 -7.56
N ARG A 204 18.60 19.50 -6.91
CA ARG A 204 19.49 20.67 -6.90
C ARG A 204 18.79 21.95 -6.42
N VAL A 205 17.88 21.82 -5.48
CA VAL A 205 17.11 22.92 -4.88
C VAL A 205 17.66 23.24 -3.49
N LYS A 206 17.97 24.52 -3.24
CA LYS A 206 18.24 24.99 -1.87
C LYS A 206 16.91 25.17 -1.13
N GLY A 207 16.61 24.26 -0.22
CA GLY A 207 15.35 24.27 0.51
C GLY A 207 15.52 24.37 2.02
N LYS A 208 14.39 24.53 2.70
CA LYS A 208 14.31 24.56 4.17
C LYS A 208 13.44 23.42 4.67
N ILE A 209 13.89 22.72 5.71
CA ILE A 209 13.14 21.71 6.43
C ILE A 209 12.68 22.32 7.76
N SER A 210 11.37 22.35 7.98
CA SER A 210 10.74 22.85 9.20
C SER A 210 9.95 21.73 9.87
N SER A 211 9.44 22.01 11.07
CA SER A 211 8.58 21.07 11.80
C SER A 211 7.23 21.73 12.09
N THR A 212 6.16 20.98 11.84
CA THR A 212 4.78 21.39 12.13
C THR A 212 4.24 20.54 13.27
N PRO A 213 3.60 21.11 14.31
CA PRO A 213 3.00 20.34 15.36
C PRO A 213 1.92 19.38 14.85
N ALA A 214 2.04 18.10 15.22
CA ALA A 214 1.15 17.03 14.71
C ALA A 214 -0.34 17.26 15.05
N TRP A 215 -0.65 17.99 16.13
CA TRP A 215 -2.04 18.29 16.51
C TRP A 215 -2.78 19.13 15.46
N LEU A 216 -2.06 19.95 14.68
CA LEU A 216 -2.67 20.72 13.59
C LEU A 216 -3.34 19.81 12.54
N PHE A 217 -2.77 18.64 12.26
CA PHE A 217 -3.38 17.67 11.37
C PHE A 217 -4.68 17.08 11.95
N THR A 218 -4.76 16.93 13.27
CA THR A 218 -6.01 16.52 13.94
C THR A 218 -7.11 17.57 13.78
N VAL A 219 -6.76 18.86 13.97
CA VAL A 219 -7.70 19.95 13.73
C VAL A 219 -8.14 19.98 12.27
N LEU A 220 -7.18 19.88 11.34
CA LEU A 220 -7.44 19.91 9.90
C LEU A 220 -8.36 18.76 9.46
N ALA A 221 -8.12 17.52 9.97
CA ALA A 221 -8.97 16.37 9.69
C ALA A 221 -10.42 16.59 10.15
N ASN A 222 -10.60 17.26 11.27
CA ASN A 222 -11.92 17.48 11.87
C ASN A 222 -12.70 18.66 11.30
N LEU A 223 -12.13 19.44 10.38
CA LEU A 223 -12.87 20.52 9.70
C LEU A 223 -14.08 19.96 8.94
N PRO A 224 -15.26 20.60 9.00
CA PRO A 224 -16.49 20.11 8.34
C PRO A 224 -16.30 19.82 6.85
N LYS A 225 -15.57 20.69 6.14
CA LYS A 225 -15.25 20.51 4.72
C LYS A 225 -14.49 19.21 4.46
N ASN A 226 -13.51 18.87 5.29
CA ASN A 226 -12.69 17.67 5.10
C ASN A 226 -13.45 16.39 5.49
N LYS A 227 -14.35 16.48 6.48
CA LYS A 227 -15.27 15.38 6.81
C LYS A 227 -16.24 15.11 5.66
N LYS A 228 -16.84 16.15 5.09
CA LYS A 228 -17.84 16.02 4.03
C LYS A 228 -17.28 15.40 2.75
N ASN A 229 -16.03 15.67 2.38
CA ASN A 229 -15.41 15.16 1.15
C ASN A 229 -14.48 13.95 1.34
N GLY A 230 -14.47 13.34 2.52
CA GLY A 230 -13.66 12.15 2.83
C GLY A 230 -12.15 12.41 3.04
N LYS A 231 -11.68 13.65 2.89
CA LYS A 231 -10.25 13.98 3.04
C LYS A 231 -9.70 13.74 4.46
N TRP A 232 -10.58 13.75 5.46
CA TRP A 232 -10.20 13.50 6.85
C TRP A 232 -9.47 12.17 7.05
N ALA A 233 -9.86 11.12 6.32
CA ALA A 233 -9.23 9.80 6.41
C ALA A 233 -7.78 9.83 5.91
N VAL A 234 -7.54 10.50 4.77
CA VAL A 234 -6.19 10.68 4.21
C VAL A 234 -5.32 11.53 5.13
N ILE A 235 -5.88 12.60 5.73
CA ILE A 235 -5.13 13.46 6.66
C ILE A 235 -4.74 12.67 7.93
N ARG A 236 -5.63 11.84 8.46
CA ARG A 236 -5.31 10.96 9.60
C ARG A 236 -4.24 9.93 9.25
N PHE A 237 -4.35 9.30 8.08
CA PHE A 237 -3.33 8.38 7.59
C PHE A 237 -1.97 9.07 7.45
N SER A 238 -1.92 10.26 6.84
CA SER A 238 -0.68 11.04 6.73
C SER A 238 -0.10 11.41 8.09
N LYS A 239 -0.96 11.82 9.06
CA LYS A 239 -0.51 12.06 10.43
C LYS A 239 0.11 10.80 11.02
N PHE A 240 -0.57 9.66 10.93
CA PHE A 240 -0.10 8.38 11.46
C PHE A 240 1.27 8.01 10.89
N THR A 241 1.41 7.98 9.57
CA THR A 241 2.67 7.57 8.91
C THR A 241 3.83 8.54 9.18
N LEU A 242 3.55 9.83 9.38
CA LEU A 242 4.57 10.85 9.63
C LEU A 242 4.90 11.06 11.12
N THR A 243 4.23 10.35 12.02
CA THR A 243 4.49 10.43 13.49
C THR A 243 4.91 9.12 14.11
N HIS A 244 4.91 8.02 13.36
CA HIS A 244 5.32 6.68 13.81
C HIS A 244 6.43 6.14 12.91
N ASP A 245 7.35 5.38 13.50
CA ASP A 245 8.38 4.69 12.71
C ASP A 245 7.73 3.62 11.84
N MET A 246 7.86 3.76 10.52
CA MET A 246 7.35 2.82 9.51
C MET A 246 8.47 1.89 9.06
N VAL A 247 8.98 1.08 10.00
CA VAL A 247 10.11 0.17 9.79
C VAL A 247 9.65 -1.27 9.97
N GLY A 248 9.71 -2.04 8.90
CA GLY A 248 9.46 -3.48 8.91
C GLY A 248 10.71 -4.26 9.25
N ASN A 249 10.54 -5.40 9.91
CA ASN A 249 11.63 -6.29 10.32
C ASN A 249 11.99 -7.34 9.24
N THR A 250 11.15 -7.54 8.23
CA THR A 250 11.44 -8.36 7.06
C THR A 250 11.99 -7.46 5.96
N MET A 251 13.31 -7.39 5.87
CA MET A 251 13.99 -6.56 4.88
C MET A 251 14.20 -7.35 3.58
N TYR A 252 13.71 -6.81 2.45
CA TYR A 252 13.80 -7.46 1.15
C TYR A 252 14.09 -6.47 0.02
N GLY A 253 14.63 -7.02 -1.09
CA GLY A 253 14.92 -6.27 -2.32
C GLY A 253 16.37 -5.81 -2.42
N GLU A 254 16.78 -5.50 -3.65
CA GLU A 254 18.14 -5.06 -3.97
C GLU A 254 18.18 -3.59 -4.46
N LYS A 255 17.01 -2.99 -4.71
CA LYS A 255 16.95 -1.62 -5.21
C LYS A 255 17.21 -0.61 -4.12
N SER A 256 18.03 0.40 -4.43
CA SER A 256 18.34 1.50 -3.53
C SER A 256 17.31 2.61 -3.65
N PHE A 257 16.72 3.00 -2.52
CA PHE A 257 15.80 4.14 -2.46
C PHE A 257 16.52 5.46 -2.75
N LYS A 258 17.75 5.60 -2.28
CA LYS A 258 18.59 6.77 -2.60
C LYS A 258 18.81 6.91 -4.10
N GLN A 259 19.11 5.81 -4.79
CA GLN A 259 19.27 5.86 -6.26
C GLN A 259 17.94 6.15 -6.95
N TYR A 260 16.82 5.59 -6.48
CA TYR A 260 15.48 5.87 -7.00
C TYR A 260 15.12 7.36 -6.89
N ILE A 261 15.41 8.00 -5.74
CA ILE A 261 15.22 9.44 -5.56
C ILE A 261 16.02 10.21 -6.60
N LYS A 262 17.32 9.91 -6.74
CA LYS A 262 18.19 10.56 -7.72
C LYS A 262 17.65 10.49 -9.14
N ASP A 263 17.24 9.30 -9.57
CA ASP A 263 16.69 9.08 -10.92
C ASP A 263 15.36 9.81 -11.12
N SER A 264 14.52 9.85 -10.08
CA SER A 264 13.20 10.48 -10.14
C SER A 264 13.25 11.99 -10.30
N PHE A 265 14.25 12.66 -9.76
CA PHE A 265 14.41 14.11 -9.88
C PHE A 265 15.28 14.54 -11.06
N THR A 266 16.15 13.65 -11.58
CA THR A 266 16.99 13.97 -12.77
C THR A 266 16.25 13.73 -14.09
N LYS A 267 15.37 12.73 -14.19
CA LYS A 267 14.60 12.41 -15.40
C LYS A 267 13.39 13.32 -15.64
N GLY A 268 12.94 14.07 -14.64
CA GLY A 268 11.80 14.99 -14.74
C GLY A 268 12.12 16.39 -15.33
N ASN A 269 13.37 16.64 -15.71
CA ASN A 269 13.82 17.90 -16.30
C ASN A 269 14.05 17.82 -17.83
N LYS A 270 13.37 16.88 -18.51
CA LYS A 270 13.36 16.82 -19.98
C LYS A 270 11.95 17.04 -20.52
#